data_2a532b4fe1013664a8a23c7f4e50a3fd
#
_entry.id   2a532b4fe1013664a8a23c7f4e50a3fd
#
_cell.length_a   1.000
_cell.length_b   1.000
_cell.length_c   1.000
_cell.angle_alpha   90.00
_cell.angle_beta   90.00
_cell.angle_gamma   90.00
#
_symmetry.space_group_name_H-M   'P 1'
#
loop_
_entity.id
_entity.type
_entity.pdbx_description
1 polymer ?
#
loop_
_entity_poly.entity_id
_entity_poly.type
_entity_poly.pdbx_seq_one_letter_code
_entity_poly.pdbx_strand_id
1 'polypeptide(L)'
;LSDTVYLEGYFESEKYFFDLKTELTEEFKIKNSYIDNKNKFINLLSESNSVSIHIRRDRFVEPSYFNDRGREPKKDMRLEDIINYINKAVSYFENKIDNPKFFIWSNNFSDLDKIFDRNKFIFVQNNNYINDFYLFSFAKHFIVSPSSFNWWGAWLNQNPNKICVRPSDNLNPSNNKDFWPE
;
A
#
# COMPACT_ATOMS: atom_id res chain seq x y z
N LEU A 1 32.31 10.91 19.96
CA LEU A 1 31.27 10.50 19.03
C LEU A 1 29.95 10.97 19.59
N SER A 2 29.15 11.69 18.81
CA SER A 2 27.80 12.05 19.27
C SER A 2 26.95 10.77 19.29
N ASP A 3 26.19 10.56 20.35
CA ASP A 3 25.29 9.39 20.50
C ASP A 3 24.02 9.51 19.62
N THR A 4 23.95 10.55 18.79
CA THR A 4 22.81 10.79 17.91
C THR A 4 23.21 10.59 16.45
N VAL A 5 22.51 9.69 15.77
CA VAL A 5 22.69 9.39 14.34
C VAL A 5 21.41 9.74 13.59
N TYR A 6 21.55 10.47 12.49
CA TYR A 6 20.45 10.77 11.57
C TYR A 6 20.51 9.82 10.39
N LEU A 7 19.38 9.17 10.10
CA LEU A 7 19.21 8.30 8.93
C LEU A 7 18.25 8.96 7.95
N GLU A 8 18.63 9.01 6.68
CA GLU A 8 17.77 9.52 5.60
C GLU A 8 17.54 8.42 4.56
N GLY A 9 16.27 8.08 4.29
CA GLY A 9 15.91 7.08 3.31
C GLY A 9 14.43 6.67 3.40
N TYR A 10 13.98 5.88 2.46
CA TYR A 10 12.61 5.30 2.48
C TYR A 10 12.53 4.04 3.33
N PHE A 11 13.65 3.39 3.60
CA PHE A 11 13.79 2.18 4.40
C PHE A 11 12.77 1.07 4.05
N GLU A 12 12.47 0.92 2.77
CA GLU A 12 11.52 -0.06 2.25
C GLU A 12 12.14 -1.46 2.17
N SER A 13 12.83 -1.88 3.23
CA SER A 13 13.37 -3.23 3.36
C SER A 13 13.49 -3.59 4.83
N GLU A 14 12.93 -4.73 5.23
CA GLU A 14 13.02 -5.25 6.59
C GLU A 14 14.48 -5.53 7.02
N LYS A 15 15.39 -5.74 6.07
CA LYS A 15 16.82 -5.98 6.34
C LYS A 15 17.53 -4.84 7.08
N TYR A 16 17.01 -3.60 6.99
CA TYR A 16 17.57 -2.46 7.72
C TYR A 16 17.31 -2.51 9.23
N PHE A 17 16.26 -3.22 9.65
CA PHE A 17 15.78 -3.16 11.03
C PHE A 17 15.12 -4.48 11.50
N PHE A 18 15.57 -5.59 10.95
CA PHE A 18 15.02 -6.92 11.24
C PHE A 18 14.95 -7.21 12.74
N ASP A 19 16.03 -6.90 13.48
CA ASP A 19 16.12 -7.12 14.92
C ASP A 19 15.30 -6.14 15.76
N LEU A 20 14.74 -5.09 15.14
CA LEU A 20 13.97 -4.02 15.79
C LEU A 20 12.47 -4.04 15.42
N LYS A 21 11.98 -5.14 14.86
CA LYS A 21 10.62 -5.23 14.34
C LYS A 21 9.56 -4.92 15.41
N THR A 22 9.72 -5.46 16.60
CA THR A 22 8.77 -5.27 17.71
C THR A 22 8.74 -3.81 18.15
N GLU A 23 9.92 -3.22 18.38
CA GLU A 23 10.07 -1.83 18.79
C GLU A 23 9.48 -0.87 17.75
N LEU A 24 9.82 -1.06 16.48
CA LEU A 24 9.31 -0.21 15.39
C LEU A 24 7.81 -0.35 15.21
N THR A 25 7.25 -1.55 15.41
CA THR A 25 5.81 -1.74 15.35
C THR A 25 5.09 -0.95 16.43
N GLU A 26 5.63 -0.89 17.65
CA GLU A 26 5.06 -0.08 18.73
C GLU A 26 5.29 1.43 18.51
N GLU A 27 6.48 1.85 18.10
CA GLU A 27 6.81 3.26 17.85
C GLU A 27 5.99 3.86 16.69
N PHE A 28 5.71 3.09 15.65
CA PHE A 28 4.93 3.55 14.51
C PHE A 28 3.42 3.36 14.68
N LYS A 29 2.99 2.93 15.85
CA LYS A 29 1.59 2.80 16.18
C LYS A 29 0.89 4.16 16.15
N ILE A 30 -0.14 4.28 15.33
CA ILE A 30 -0.92 5.52 15.28
C ILE A 30 -1.63 5.73 16.62
N LYS A 31 -1.41 6.89 17.25
CA LYS A 31 -2.07 7.23 18.50
C LYS A 31 -3.59 7.29 18.32
N ASN A 32 -4.33 6.72 19.26
CA ASN A 32 -5.81 6.66 19.22
C ASN A 32 -6.46 8.05 19.04
N SER A 33 -5.82 9.12 19.50
CA SER A 33 -6.31 10.49 19.34
C SER A 33 -6.39 10.97 17.89
N TYR A 34 -5.67 10.32 16.97
CA TYR A 34 -5.67 10.64 15.54
C TYR A 34 -6.58 9.72 14.72
N ILE A 35 -7.12 8.65 15.35
CA ILE A 35 -7.97 7.67 14.67
C ILE A 35 -9.43 8.08 14.81
N ASP A 36 -10.12 8.22 13.69
CA ASP A 36 -11.57 8.33 13.71
C ASP A 36 -12.22 6.96 13.95
N ASN A 37 -12.44 6.64 15.22
CA ASN A 37 -13.05 5.37 15.64
C ASN A 37 -14.51 5.18 15.17
N LYS A 38 -15.15 6.22 14.64
CA LYS A 38 -16.50 6.17 14.06
C LYS A 38 -16.45 6.00 12.54
N ASN A 39 -15.28 5.85 11.96
CA ASN A 39 -15.13 5.69 10.52
C ASN A 39 -15.83 4.40 10.06
N LYS A 40 -16.77 4.58 9.13
CA LYS A 40 -17.61 3.49 8.60
C LYS A 40 -16.83 2.31 8.01
N PHE A 41 -15.60 2.54 7.56
CA PHE A 41 -14.77 1.51 6.95
C PHE A 41 -14.14 0.56 7.97
N ILE A 42 -14.03 0.93 9.25
CA ILE A 42 -13.44 0.06 10.29
C ILE A 42 -14.20 -1.26 10.38
N ASN A 43 -15.52 -1.20 10.54
CA ASN A 43 -16.35 -2.42 10.65
C ASN A 43 -16.32 -3.23 9.33
N LEU A 44 -16.40 -2.56 8.19
CA LEU A 44 -16.34 -3.23 6.89
C LEU A 44 -15.02 -3.98 6.68
N LEU A 45 -13.90 -3.41 7.12
CA LEU A 45 -12.57 -4.03 7.02
C LEU A 45 -12.42 -5.20 7.99
N SER A 46 -12.87 -5.04 9.23
CA SER A 46 -12.73 -6.07 10.28
C SER A 46 -13.61 -7.29 10.05
N GLU A 47 -14.87 -7.09 9.61
CA GLU A 47 -15.89 -8.13 9.47
C GLU A 47 -15.79 -8.88 8.14
N SER A 48 -15.04 -8.37 7.16
CA SER A 48 -14.85 -9.01 5.87
C SER A 48 -13.47 -9.64 5.70
N ASN A 49 -13.32 -10.45 4.66
CA ASN A 49 -12.00 -10.86 4.16
C ASN A 49 -11.43 -9.71 3.30
N SER A 50 -11.04 -8.65 3.99
CA SER A 50 -10.65 -7.39 3.40
C SER A 50 -9.29 -7.44 2.70
N VAL A 51 -9.22 -6.90 1.50
CA VAL A 51 -8.01 -6.76 0.69
C VAL A 51 -7.81 -5.29 0.37
N SER A 52 -6.77 -4.67 0.90
CA SER A 52 -6.40 -3.28 0.63
C SER A 52 -5.63 -3.15 -0.68
N ILE A 53 -6.04 -2.21 -1.51
CA ILE A 53 -5.40 -1.87 -2.79
C ILE A 53 -5.12 -0.36 -2.78
N HIS A 54 -3.87 0.06 -2.98
CA HIS A 54 -3.54 1.47 -3.12
C HIS A 54 -2.98 1.77 -4.50
N ILE A 55 -3.58 2.75 -5.18
CA ILE A 55 -3.20 3.19 -6.53
C ILE A 55 -2.66 4.62 -6.44
N ARG A 56 -1.35 4.76 -6.57
CA ARG A 56 -0.70 6.06 -6.58
C ARG A 56 -0.62 6.60 -8.00
N ARG A 57 -1.52 7.52 -8.36
CA ARG A 57 -1.67 8.01 -9.74
C ARG A 57 -0.66 9.07 -10.13
N ASP A 58 -0.22 9.92 -9.23
CA ASP A 58 0.71 11.02 -9.51
C ASP A 58 2.06 10.56 -10.07
N ARG A 59 2.47 9.33 -9.79
CA ARG A 59 3.69 8.74 -10.35
C ARG A 59 3.56 8.26 -11.80
N PHE A 60 2.33 8.13 -12.30
CA PHE A 60 2.05 7.51 -13.60
C PHE A 60 1.48 8.47 -14.64
N VAL A 61 1.18 9.71 -14.26
CA VAL A 61 0.48 10.69 -15.12
C VAL A 61 1.33 11.87 -15.50
N GLU A 62 2.42 12.21 -14.79
CA GLU A 62 3.20 13.41 -15.07
C GLU A 62 4.69 13.13 -15.30
N PRO A 63 5.18 13.26 -16.54
CA PRO A 63 6.63 13.27 -16.83
C PRO A 63 7.39 14.38 -16.13
N SER A 64 6.72 15.50 -15.77
CA SER A 64 7.31 16.69 -15.15
C SER A 64 7.79 16.48 -13.70
N TYR A 65 7.22 15.55 -12.96
CA TYR A 65 7.59 15.31 -11.57
C TYR A 65 9.01 14.75 -11.38
N PHE A 66 9.59 14.17 -12.42
CA PHE A 66 10.92 13.54 -12.39
C PHE A 66 12.06 14.49 -12.78
N ASN A 67 11.75 15.62 -13.45
CA ASN A 67 12.78 16.55 -13.94
C ASN A 67 13.47 17.38 -12.85
N ASP A 68 12.85 17.56 -11.68
CA ASP A 68 13.40 18.41 -10.61
C ASP A 68 14.54 17.76 -9.80
N ARG A 69 14.83 16.46 -9.99
CA ARG A 69 15.88 15.76 -9.23
C ARG A 69 16.97 15.12 -10.08
N GLY A 70 17.08 15.47 -11.36
CA GLY A 70 18.15 14.97 -12.23
C GLY A 70 18.20 13.44 -12.40
N ARG A 71 17.09 12.77 -12.18
CA ARG A 71 16.98 11.32 -12.40
C ARG A 71 16.33 11.10 -13.76
N GLU A 72 17.00 10.29 -14.59
CA GLU A 72 16.38 9.78 -15.82
C GLU A 72 14.99 9.22 -15.49
N PRO A 73 13.96 9.56 -16.29
CA PRO A 73 12.65 8.94 -16.13
C PRO A 73 12.85 7.43 -16.28
N LYS A 74 12.75 6.70 -15.16
CA LYS A 74 12.67 5.25 -15.22
C LYS A 74 11.49 4.95 -16.13
N LYS A 75 11.64 3.93 -16.99
CA LYS A 75 10.61 3.45 -17.91
C LYS A 75 9.35 3.19 -17.10
N ASP A 76 8.49 4.20 -17.02
CA ASP A 76 7.42 4.28 -16.05
C ASP A 76 6.45 3.13 -16.28
N MET A 77 6.11 2.46 -15.20
CA MET A 77 5.00 1.53 -15.16
C MET A 77 3.76 2.30 -15.61
N ARG A 78 3.26 2.01 -16.81
CA ARG A 78 2.07 2.68 -17.33
C ARG A 78 0.88 2.34 -16.43
N LEU A 79 -0.07 3.24 -16.30
CA LEU A 79 -1.30 2.99 -15.54
C LEU A 79 -1.96 1.66 -15.97
N GLU A 80 -1.91 1.35 -17.25
CA GLU A 80 -2.40 0.08 -17.81
C GLU A 80 -1.70 -1.15 -17.21
N ASP A 81 -0.38 -1.10 -17.03
CA ASP A 81 0.40 -2.20 -16.45
C ASP A 81 0.00 -2.42 -14.98
N ILE A 82 -0.25 -1.32 -14.24
CA ILE A 82 -0.76 -1.40 -12.86
C ILE A 82 -2.16 -1.99 -12.81
N ILE A 83 -3.06 -1.56 -13.70
CA ILE A 83 -4.42 -2.10 -13.77
C ILE A 83 -4.38 -3.60 -14.07
N ASN A 84 -3.57 -4.00 -15.04
CA ASN A 84 -3.39 -5.41 -15.40
C ASN A 84 -2.82 -6.24 -14.22
N TYR A 85 -1.85 -5.68 -13.50
CA TYR A 85 -1.32 -6.29 -12.29
C TYR A 85 -2.39 -6.44 -11.22
N ILE A 86 -3.14 -5.38 -10.92
CA ILE A 86 -4.21 -5.40 -9.91
C ILE A 86 -5.28 -6.43 -10.28
N ASN A 87 -5.71 -6.49 -11.54
CA ASN A 87 -6.70 -7.46 -11.98
C ASN A 87 -6.23 -8.90 -11.81
N LYS A 88 -4.96 -9.19 -12.10
CA LYS A 88 -4.38 -10.52 -11.85
C LYS A 88 -4.32 -10.84 -10.35
N ALA A 89 -3.95 -9.87 -9.52
CA ALA A 89 -3.90 -10.03 -8.08
C ALA A 89 -5.31 -10.22 -7.48
N VAL A 90 -6.31 -9.49 -7.98
CA VAL A 90 -7.72 -9.67 -7.61
C VAL A 90 -8.19 -11.09 -7.93
N SER A 91 -7.93 -11.56 -9.15
CA SER A 91 -8.27 -12.94 -9.54
C SER A 91 -7.59 -14.00 -8.66
N TYR A 92 -6.34 -13.75 -8.26
CA TYR A 92 -5.64 -14.62 -7.31
C TYR A 92 -6.37 -14.68 -5.96
N PHE A 93 -6.78 -13.52 -5.41
CA PHE A 93 -7.52 -13.48 -4.14
C PHE A 93 -8.90 -14.14 -4.24
N GLU A 94 -9.63 -13.95 -5.34
CA GLU A 94 -10.94 -14.59 -5.58
C GLU A 94 -10.85 -16.12 -5.60
N ASN A 95 -9.72 -16.67 -6.05
CA ASN A 95 -9.48 -18.11 -6.05
C ASN A 95 -8.92 -18.64 -4.71
N LYS A 96 -8.33 -17.76 -3.89
CA LYS A 96 -7.59 -18.17 -2.68
C LYS A 96 -8.38 -17.97 -1.40
N ILE A 97 -9.26 -16.98 -1.36
CA ILE A 97 -9.98 -16.54 -0.17
C ILE A 97 -11.46 -16.53 -0.44
N ASP A 98 -12.24 -17.03 0.49
CA ASP A 98 -13.68 -17.02 0.41
C ASP A 98 -14.24 -15.60 0.52
N ASN A 99 -15.03 -15.17 -0.46
CA ASN A 99 -15.73 -13.90 -0.52
C ASN A 99 -14.85 -12.67 -0.15
N PRO A 100 -13.70 -12.45 -0.85
CA PRO A 100 -12.84 -11.31 -0.56
C PRO A 100 -13.53 -10.00 -0.90
N LYS A 101 -13.30 -8.97 -0.07
CA LYS A 101 -13.77 -7.60 -0.32
C LYS A 101 -12.61 -6.68 -0.60
N PHE A 102 -12.65 -6.01 -1.75
CA PHE A 102 -11.57 -5.17 -2.25
C PHE A 102 -11.82 -3.72 -1.93
N PHE A 103 -10.88 -3.09 -1.23
CA PHE A 103 -10.92 -1.69 -0.84
C PHE A 103 -9.85 -0.93 -1.60
N ILE A 104 -10.22 0.15 -2.28
CA ILE A 104 -9.30 0.98 -3.07
C ILE A 104 -9.04 2.31 -2.37
N TRP A 105 -7.76 2.60 -2.17
CA TRP A 105 -7.21 3.91 -1.81
C TRP A 105 -6.47 4.52 -2.99
N SER A 106 -6.54 5.83 -3.12
CA SER A 106 -5.79 6.57 -4.14
C SER A 106 -5.58 8.02 -3.71
N ASN A 107 -4.47 8.61 -4.13
CA ASN A 107 -4.24 10.04 -4.03
C ASN A 107 -5.07 10.86 -5.02
N ASN A 108 -5.60 10.21 -6.07
CA ASN A 108 -6.53 10.80 -7.03
C ASN A 108 -7.50 9.74 -7.55
N PHE A 109 -8.79 9.95 -7.33
CA PHE A 109 -9.86 9.04 -7.70
C PHE A 109 -10.49 9.34 -9.07
N SER A 110 -10.07 10.41 -9.75
CA SER A 110 -10.62 10.76 -11.06
C SER A 110 -10.55 9.56 -12.02
N ASP A 111 -11.66 9.25 -12.65
CA ASP A 111 -11.81 8.17 -13.63
C ASP A 111 -11.53 6.73 -13.12
N LEU A 112 -11.22 6.53 -11.84
CA LEU A 112 -11.02 5.17 -11.31
C LEU A 112 -12.30 4.34 -11.33
N ASP A 113 -13.47 4.96 -11.24
CA ASP A 113 -14.77 4.31 -11.36
C ASP A 113 -15.11 3.86 -12.79
N LYS A 114 -14.42 4.37 -13.80
CA LYS A 114 -14.50 3.86 -15.17
C LYS A 114 -13.63 2.59 -15.36
N ILE A 115 -12.67 2.37 -14.47
CA ILE A 115 -11.70 1.28 -14.52
C ILE A 115 -12.10 0.15 -13.56
N PHE A 116 -12.55 0.51 -12.37
CA PHE A 116 -12.92 -0.43 -11.30
C PHE A 116 -14.39 -0.33 -10.96
N ASP A 117 -15.13 -1.40 -11.19
CA ASP A 117 -16.58 -1.46 -10.91
C ASP A 117 -16.88 -1.28 -9.42
N ARG A 118 -17.69 -0.28 -9.09
CA ARG A 118 -18.12 0.02 -7.70
C ARG A 118 -18.96 -1.09 -7.06
N ASN A 119 -19.50 -2.01 -7.82
CA ASN A 119 -20.17 -3.19 -7.27
C ASN A 119 -19.17 -4.21 -6.69
N LYS A 120 -17.96 -4.23 -7.21
CA LYS A 120 -16.88 -5.12 -6.79
C LYS A 120 -15.88 -4.43 -5.86
N PHE A 121 -15.59 -3.16 -6.06
CA PHE A 121 -14.58 -2.40 -5.36
C PHE A 121 -15.17 -1.30 -4.49
N ILE A 122 -14.75 -1.25 -3.24
CA ILE A 122 -15.14 -0.24 -2.27
C ILE A 122 -14.09 0.88 -2.28
N PHE A 123 -14.49 2.08 -2.68
CA PHE A 123 -13.59 3.23 -2.75
C PHE A 123 -13.52 3.92 -1.39
N VAL A 124 -12.37 3.93 -0.78
CA VAL A 124 -12.13 4.57 0.52
C VAL A 124 -11.70 6.02 0.29
N GLN A 125 -12.63 6.94 0.51
CA GLN A 125 -12.48 8.36 0.20
C GLN A 125 -12.87 9.24 1.38
N ASN A 126 -12.48 10.51 1.32
CA ASN A 126 -12.84 11.56 2.27
C ASN A 126 -12.28 11.37 3.69
N ASN A 127 -11.14 10.73 3.80
CA ASN A 127 -10.35 10.68 5.02
C ASN A 127 -9.15 11.62 4.92
N ASN A 128 -8.55 11.95 6.06
CA ASN A 128 -7.21 12.52 6.07
C ASN A 128 -6.17 11.40 5.88
N TYR A 129 -4.94 11.76 5.55
CA TYR A 129 -3.86 10.80 5.24
C TYR A 129 -3.51 9.86 6.40
N ILE A 130 -3.70 10.28 7.66
CA ILE A 130 -3.44 9.44 8.84
C ILE A 130 -4.51 8.33 8.93
N ASN A 131 -5.78 8.70 8.77
CA ASN A 131 -6.87 7.73 8.77
C ASN A 131 -6.81 6.82 7.54
N ASP A 132 -6.43 7.32 6.37
CA ASP A 132 -6.21 6.47 5.19
C ASP A 132 -5.10 5.44 5.44
N PHE A 133 -3.99 5.84 6.07
CA PHE A 133 -2.89 4.93 6.38
C PHE A 133 -3.32 3.88 7.42
N TYR A 134 -4.03 4.32 8.47
CA TYR A 134 -4.56 3.42 9.49
C TYR A 134 -5.51 2.38 8.87
N LEU A 135 -6.52 2.84 8.14
CA LEU A 135 -7.51 1.96 7.50
C LEU A 135 -6.85 1.02 6.49
N PHE A 136 -5.91 1.52 5.68
CA PHE A 136 -5.15 0.68 4.75
C PHE A 136 -4.42 -0.44 5.49
N SER A 137 -3.69 -0.11 6.56
CA SER A 137 -2.94 -1.08 7.36
C SER A 137 -3.82 -2.03 8.17
N PHE A 138 -5.09 -1.70 8.37
CA PHE A 138 -6.05 -2.47 9.16
C PHE A 138 -6.69 -3.64 8.39
N ALA A 139 -6.58 -3.67 7.08
CA ALA A 139 -7.11 -4.76 6.26
C ALA A 139 -6.42 -6.10 6.55
N LYS A 140 -7.07 -7.20 6.18
CA LYS A 140 -6.52 -8.54 6.39
C LYS A 140 -5.44 -8.92 5.38
N HIS A 141 -5.54 -8.40 4.15
CA HIS A 141 -4.66 -8.74 3.03
C HIS A 141 -4.36 -7.50 2.18
N PHE A 142 -3.34 -7.60 1.30
CA PHE A 142 -2.83 -6.45 0.56
C PHE A 142 -2.50 -6.78 -0.88
N ILE A 143 -2.85 -5.87 -1.78
CA ILE A 143 -2.32 -5.76 -3.14
C ILE A 143 -1.54 -4.43 -3.16
N VAL A 144 -0.22 -4.51 -3.16
CA VAL A 144 0.64 -3.34 -3.02
C VAL A 144 1.19 -2.89 -4.36
N SER A 145 1.39 -1.59 -4.51
CA SER A 145 2.09 -0.96 -5.63
C SER A 145 3.37 -0.28 -5.14
N PRO A 146 4.29 0.13 -6.01
CA PRO A 146 5.54 0.78 -5.60
C PRO A 146 5.30 2.11 -4.88
N SER A 147 5.26 2.07 -3.56
CA SER A 147 5.05 3.23 -2.70
C SER A 147 5.41 2.89 -1.25
N SER A 148 6.13 3.77 -0.57
CA SER A 148 6.42 3.64 0.86
C SER A 148 5.16 3.54 1.71
N PHE A 149 4.09 4.24 1.33
CA PHE A 149 2.78 4.12 1.97
C PHE A 149 2.29 2.66 1.98
N ASN A 150 2.33 1.99 0.84
CA ASN A 150 1.91 0.60 0.71
C ASN A 150 2.81 -0.35 1.51
N TRP A 151 4.11 -0.14 1.38
CA TRP A 151 5.10 -0.98 2.02
C TRP A 151 4.92 -0.95 3.55
N TRP A 152 4.95 0.25 4.13
CA TRP A 152 4.81 0.42 5.57
C TRP A 152 3.44 -0.02 6.08
N GLY A 153 2.36 0.29 5.36
CA GLY A 153 1.01 -0.13 5.76
C GLY A 153 0.86 -1.65 5.81
N ALA A 154 1.39 -2.36 4.82
CA ALA A 154 1.38 -3.82 4.81
C ALA A 154 2.35 -4.42 5.85
N TRP A 155 3.52 -3.81 6.05
CA TRP A 155 4.52 -4.30 7.00
C TRP A 155 4.06 -4.15 8.45
N LEU A 156 3.47 -3.01 8.81
CA LEU A 156 2.96 -2.74 10.17
C LEU A 156 1.73 -3.57 10.53
N ASN A 157 1.05 -4.15 9.56
CA ASN A 157 -0.08 -5.03 9.84
C ASN A 157 0.36 -6.31 10.55
N GLN A 158 -0.26 -6.61 11.70
CA GLN A 158 0.11 -7.72 12.58
C GLN A 158 -0.64 -9.03 12.31
N ASN A 159 -1.49 -9.10 11.27
CA ASN A 159 -2.15 -10.35 10.92
C ASN A 159 -1.12 -11.39 10.44
N PRO A 160 -0.92 -12.50 11.18
CA PRO A 160 0.07 -13.52 10.78
C PRO A 160 -0.34 -14.31 9.53
N ASN A 161 -1.64 -14.25 9.18
CA ASN A 161 -2.19 -14.93 8.00
C ASN A 161 -2.37 -13.97 6.81
N LYS A 162 -1.80 -12.77 6.87
CA LYS A 162 -1.91 -11.83 5.75
C LYS A 162 -1.23 -12.38 4.51
N ILE A 163 -1.88 -12.15 3.38
CA ILE A 163 -1.30 -12.35 2.06
C ILE A 163 -1.00 -10.96 1.51
N CYS A 164 0.22 -10.75 1.06
CA CYS A 164 0.65 -9.52 0.43
C CYS A 164 1.12 -9.83 -1.00
N VAL A 165 0.35 -9.39 -1.99
CA VAL A 165 0.71 -9.54 -3.41
C VAL A 165 1.43 -8.28 -3.87
N ARG A 166 2.63 -8.42 -4.41
CA ARG A 166 3.44 -7.34 -4.96
C ARG A 166 3.62 -7.47 -6.48
N PRO A 167 3.91 -6.38 -7.19
CA PRO A 167 4.25 -6.48 -8.61
C PRO A 167 5.58 -7.24 -8.79
N SER A 168 5.72 -7.91 -9.94
CA SER A 168 6.98 -8.57 -10.31
C SER A 168 8.10 -7.55 -10.56
N ASP A 169 9.34 -8.01 -10.49
CA ASP A 169 10.54 -7.19 -10.73
C ASP A 169 10.54 -6.56 -12.13
N ASN A 170 9.88 -7.19 -13.11
CA ASN A 170 9.72 -6.65 -14.46
C ASN A 170 8.86 -5.38 -14.50
N LEU A 171 7.90 -5.25 -13.59
CA LEU A 171 7.06 -4.05 -13.47
C LEU A 171 7.73 -2.95 -12.66
N ASN A 172 8.60 -3.31 -11.73
CA ASN A 172 9.39 -2.36 -10.96
C ASN A 172 10.77 -2.93 -10.63
N PRO A 173 11.80 -2.66 -11.46
CA PRO A 173 13.16 -3.18 -11.23
C PRO A 173 13.79 -2.76 -9.90
N SER A 174 13.31 -1.67 -9.29
CA SER A 174 13.77 -1.24 -7.96
C SER A 174 13.02 -1.89 -6.81
N ASN A 175 12.00 -2.70 -7.10
CA ASN A 175 11.18 -3.40 -6.11
C ASN A 175 11.48 -4.91 -6.15
N ASN A 176 12.73 -5.26 -5.95
CA ASN A 176 13.19 -6.64 -5.96
C ASN A 176 12.84 -7.37 -4.65
N LYS A 177 13.17 -8.66 -4.57
CA LYS A 177 12.97 -9.50 -3.38
C LYS A 177 13.56 -8.94 -2.07
N ASP A 178 14.51 -8.01 -2.17
CA ASP A 178 15.15 -7.43 -0.99
C ASP A 178 14.30 -6.34 -0.31
N PHE A 179 13.27 -5.83 -1.00
CA PHE A 179 12.35 -4.84 -0.43
C PHE A 179 11.21 -5.46 0.37
N TRP A 180 10.86 -6.72 0.10
CA TRP A 180 9.70 -7.36 0.72
C TRP A 180 10.14 -8.56 1.54
N PRO A 181 9.64 -8.71 2.77
CA PRO A 181 9.82 -9.92 3.55
C PRO A 181 9.22 -11.12 2.80
N GLU A 182 9.83 -12.28 2.97
CA GLU A 182 9.34 -13.55 2.42
C GLU A 182 8.06 -14.03 3.11
#